data_8dd2f74c87d84eafeefeccc7c4d1830f
#
_entry.id   8dd2f74c87d84eafeefeccc7c4d1830f
#
_cell.length_a   1.000
_cell.length_b   1.000
_cell.length_c   1.000
_cell.angle_alpha   90.00
_cell.angle_beta   90.00
_cell.angle_gamma   90.00
#
_symmetry.space_group_name_H-M   'P 1'
#
loop_
_entity.id
_entity.type
_entity.pdbx_description
1 polymer ?
#
loop_
_entity_poly.entity_id
_entity_poly.type
_entity_poly.pdbx_seq_one_letter_code
_entity_poly.pdbx_strand_id
1 'polypeptide(L)'
;MSGWVGTLGALSEVLWKVSLSESTPARFAFQQAAGRRWAFLASPTPRRSWSVEVKGTQEDTRALTQLAHAAPAEPLVWVSEAAALTNILTPAQSLMVGISNRGAMVTSDGSLAVSSLSGSPRTVAADRVPVLPGKPFTATVEAAGNGAILGVQMFTAAGVAVGATATAVARGANVQRLVVSIPSPPAAAAYAMLTLAMGGQFSRLSATWTKDAPPWDVGMGASSVVIGDVETTVEDVHHASGAVWRSVSAKIEEVG
;
A
#
# COMPACT_ATOMS: atom_id res chain seq x y z
N MET A 1 12.71 2.24 -13.17
CA MET A 1 11.53 2.07 -12.30
C MET A 1 12.03 1.48 -11.00
N SER A 2 11.44 1.83 -9.89
CA SER A 2 11.82 1.34 -8.57
C SER A 2 10.61 0.84 -7.79
N GLY A 3 10.87 0.07 -6.75
CA GLY A 3 9.90 -0.35 -5.75
C GLY A 3 10.60 -0.57 -4.43
N TRP A 4 9.83 -0.69 -3.39
CA TRP A 4 10.34 -0.86 -2.04
C TRP A 4 9.75 -2.13 -1.45
N VAL A 5 10.61 -2.97 -0.91
CA VAL A 5 10.25 -4.21 -0.23
C VAL A 5 11.00 -4.32 1.08
N GLY A 6 10.36 -4.84 2.10
CA GLY A 6 10.98 -5.03 3.42
C GLY A 6 9.97 -5.01 4.54
N THR A 7 10.45 -5.03 5.76
CA THR A 7 9.62 -4.83 6.96
C THR A 7 9.36 -3.35 7.18
N LEU A 8 8.32 -3.01 7.95
CA LEU A 8 8.04 -1.62 8.31
C LEU A 8 9.24 -1.01 9.06
N GLY A 9 9.74 0.12 8.56
CA GLY A 9 10.93 0.79 9.08
C GLY A 9 12.26 0.31 8.50
N ALA A 10 12.24 -0.76 7.68
CA ALA A 10 13.42 -1.30 6.98
C ALA A 10 13.08 -1.67 5.53
N LEU A 11 12.48 -0.71 4.81
CA LEU A 11 12.20 -0.86 3.39
C LEU A 11 13.46 -0.65 2.57
N SER A 12 13.79 -1.63 1.73
CA SER A 12 14.89 -1.55 0.77
C SER A 12 14.36 -1.20 -0.61
N GLU A 13 15.02 -0.28 -1.27
CA GLU A 13 14.71 0.05 -2.66
C GLU A 13 15.22 -1.06 -3.57
N VAL A 14 14.37 -1.52 -4.46
CA VAL A 14 14.70 -2.46 -5.52
C VAL A 14 14.56 -1.74 -6.85
N LEU A 15 15.70 -1.58 -7.55
CA LEU A 15 15.75 -0.97 -8.86
C LEU A 15 15.63 -2.06 -9.93
N TRP A 16 14.49 -2.17 -10.59
CA TRP A 16 14.34 -3.09 -11.71
C TRP A 16 14.65 -2.41 -13.04
N LYS A 17 15.52 -3.03 -13.81
CA LYS A 17 15.92 -2.49 -15.11
C LYS A 17 15.16 -3.14 -16.28
N VAL A 18 14.46 -4.23 -16.04
CA VAL A 18 13.91 -5.05 -17.13
C VAL A 18 12.39 -5.09 -17.13
N SER A 19 11.75 -5.65 -16.12
CA SER A 19 10.30 -5.77 -16.12
C SER A 19 9.68 -5.85 -14.73
N LEU A 20 8.49 -5.31 -14.62
CA LEU A 20 7.55 -5.56 -13.53
C LEU A 20 6.22 -5.93 -14.17
N SER A 21 5.70 -7.10 -13.88
CA SER A 21 4.33 -7.47 -14.23
C SER A 21 3.51 -7.73 -12.98
N GLU A 22 2.30 -7.22 -12.95
CA GLU A 22 1.32 -7.48 -11.90
C GLU A 22 0.23 -8.39 -12.45
N SER A 23 -0.13 -9.40 -11.67
CA SER A 23 -1.24 -10.30 -11.96
C SER A 23 -2.20 -10.31 -10.79
N THR A 24 -3.45 -9.99 -11.08
CA THR A 24 -4.55 -10.12 -10.12
C THR A 24 -5.49 -11.22 -10.60
N PRO A 25 -5.59 -12.35 -9.88
CA PRO A 25 -6.49 -13.42 -10.28
C PRO A 25 -7.95 -12.97 -10.23
N ALA A 26 -8.77 -13.54 -11.11
CA ALA A 26 -10.19 -13.25 -11.14
C ALA A 26 -10.86 -13.61 -9.80
N ARG A 27 -11.64 -12.68 -9.26
CA ARG A 27 -12.39 -12.90 -8.01
C ARG A 27 -13.47 -13.97 -8.16
N PHE A 28 -14.03 -14.10 -9.35
CA PHE A 28 -15.09 -15.04 -9.66
C PHE A 28 -14.61 -16.05 -10.69
N ALA A 29 -14.87 -17.32 -10.42
CA ALA A 29 -14.76 -18.38 -11.41
C ALA A 29 -16.14 -18.70 -11.97
N PHE A 30 -16.17 -19.12 -13.24
CA PHE A 30 -17.40 -19.51 -13.91
C PHE A 30 -17.32 -20.99 -14.28
N GLN A 31 -18.36 -21.72 -13.94
CA GLN A 31 -18.52 -23.10 -14.36
C GLN A 31 -19.78 -23.23 -15.21
N GLN A 32 -19.69 -23.94 -16.32
CA GLN A 32 -20.83 -24.23 -17.17
C GLN A 32 -21.16 -25.71 -17.06
N ALA A 33 -22.39 -26.04 -16.66
CA ALA A 33 -22.91 -27.36 -16.62
C ALA A 33 -24.38 -27.37 -17.06
N ALA A 34 -24.79 -28.36 -17.85
CA ALA A 34 -26.15 -28.53 -18.34
C ALA A 34 -26.77 -27.25 -18.97
N GLY A 35 -25.98 -26.49 -19.75
CA GLY A 35 -26.44 -25.26 -20.41
C GLY A 35 -26.62 -24.06 -19.50
N ARG A 36 -26.31 -24.16 -18.23
CA ARG A 36 -26.35 -23.06 -17.27
C ARG A 36 -24.95 -22.64 -16.89
N ARG A 37 -24.75 -21.33 -16.73
CA ARG A 37 -23.50 -20.73 -16.27
C ARG A 37 -23.64 -20.33 -14.81
N TRP A 38 -22.76 -20.84 -13.99
CA TRP A 38 -22.69 -20.53 -12.56
C TRP A 38 -21.46 -19.68 -12.30
N ALA A 39 -21.63 -18.61 -11.52
CA ALA A 39 -20.53 -17.83 -10.99
C ALA A 39 -20.35 -18.21 -9.52
N PHE A 40 -19.13 -18.50 -9.13
CA PHE A 40 -18.81 -18.71 -7.72
C PHE A 40 -17.57 -17.89 -7.34
N LEU A 41 -17.50 -17.52 -6.08
CA LEU A 41 -16.38 -16.78 -5.55
C LEU A 41 -15.17 -17.71 -5.47
N ALA A 42 -14.19 -17.51 -6.35
CA ALA A 42 -12.98 -18.33 -6.38
C ALA A 42 -12.06 -18.04 -5.19
N SER A 43 -12.03 -16.76 -4.76
CA SER A 43 -11.30 -16.33 -3.56
C SER A 43 -12.02 -15.13 -2.94
N PRO A 44 -12.25 -15.13 -1.62
CA PRO A 44 -12.80 -13.95 -0.93
C PRO A 44 -11.86 -12.74 -1.02
N THR A 45 -10.56 -12.99 -1.08
CA THR A 45 -9.51 -11.98 -1.25
C THR A 45 -8.62 -12.41 -2.41
N PRO A 46 -8.74 -11.77 -3.60
CA PRO A 46 -7.82 -12.05 -4.69
C PRO A 46 -6.40 -11.64 -4.25
N ARG A 47 -5.48 -12.58 -4.36
CA ARG A 47 -4.07 -12.35 -4.03
C ARG A 47 -3.36 -11.88 -5.28
N ARG A 48 -2.70 -10.74 -5.20
CA ARG A 48 -1.89 -10.20 -6.28
C ARG A 48 -0.52 -10.84 -6.28
N SER A 49 0.08 -10.94 -7.44
CA SER A 49 1.46 -11.36 -7.58
C SER A 49 2.20 -10.44 -8.55
N TRP A 50 3.46 -10.25 -8.27
CA TRP A 50 4.36 -9.43 -9.08
C TRP A 50 5.57 -10.27 -9.45
N SER A 51 5.92 -10.25 -10.75
CA SER A 51 7.19 -10.80 -11.23
C SER A 51 8.16 -9.64 -11.43
N VAL A 52 9.30 -9.70 -10.78
CA VAL A 52 10.34 -8.68 -10.79
C VAL A 52 11.62 -9.27 -11.36
N GLU A 53 12.22 -8.61 -12.33
CA GLU A 53 13.54 -8.96 -12.84
C GLU A 53 14.48 -7.76 -12.67
N VAL A 54 15.57 -7.97 -11.94
CA VAL A 54 16.59 -6.98 -11.62
C VAL A 54 17.91 -7.39 -12.24
N LYS A 55 18.50 -6.52 -13.07
CA LYS A 55 19.86 -6.72 -13.62
C LYS A 55 20.80 -5.69 -13.03
N GLY A 56 21.90 -6.14 -12.52
CA GLY A 56 22.89 -5.25 -11.93
C GLY A 56 24.06 -5.98 -11.27
N THR A 57 24.80 -5.23 -10.50
CA THR A 57 25.87 -5.77 -9.67
C THR A 57 25.32 -6.59 -8.51
N GLN A 58 26.20 -7.31 -7.83
CA GLN A 58 25.82 -8.05 -6.62
C GLN A 58 25.20 -7.13 -5.56
N GLU A 59 25.61 -5.85 -5.50
CA GLU A 59 25.07 -4.88 -4.56
C GLU A 59 23.64 -4.47 -4.93
N ASP A 60 23.36 -4.22 -6.22
CA ASP A 60 22.04 -3.87 -6.73
C ASP A 60 20.99 -4.98 -6.48
N THR A 61 21.42 -6.25 -6.55
CA THR A 61 20.52 -7.41 -6.39
C THR A 61 20.44 -7.94 -4.96
N ARG A 62 21.32 -7.45 -4.07
CA ARG A 62 21.52 -7.98 -2.72
C ARG A 62 20.25 -7.91 -1.86
N ALA A 63 19.55 -6.80 -1.87
CA ALA A 63 18.35 -6.61 -1.04
C ALA A 63 17.29 -7.67 -1.34
N LEU A 64 16.98 -7.90 -2.61
CA LEU A 64 15.98 -8.88 -3.04
C LEU A 64 16.40 -10.31 -2.64
N THR A 65 17.66 -10.67 -2.91
CA THR A 65 18.18 -11.99 -2.57
C THR A 65 18.21 -12.24 -1.06
N GLN A 66 18.61 -11.24 -0.27
CA GLN A 66 18.66 -11.38 1.19
C GLN A 66 17.26 -11.53 1.79
N LEU A 67 16.29 -10.72 1.36
CA LEU A 67 14.92 -10.81 1.85
C LEU A 67 14.26 -12.15 1.51
N ALA A 68 14.56 -12.71 0.34
CA ALA A 68 14.07 -14.03 -0.04
C ALA A 68 14.58 -15.15 0.86
N HIS A 69 15.84 -15.04 1.32
CA HIS A 69 16.47 -16.07 2.16
C HIS A 69 16.30 -15.83 3.67
N ALA A 70 16.01 -14.60 4.09
CA ALA A 70 16.00 -14.25 5.51
C ALA A 70 14.77 -14.75 6.28
N ALA A 71 13.70 -15.17 5.61
CA ALA A 71 12.43 -15.59 6.23
C ALA A 71 12.06 -14.68 7.42
N PRO A 72 11.79 -13.38 7.18
CA PRO A 72 11.57 -12.42 8.25
C PRO A 72 10.41 -12.85 9.14
N ALA A 73 10.52 -12.60 10.44
CA ALA A 73 9.47 -12.91 11.41
C ALA A 73 8.21 -12.06 11.22
N GLU A 74 8.35 -10.89 10.59
CA GLU A 74 7.25 -9.98 10.25
C GLU A 74 6.93 -10.07 8.76
N PRO A 75 5.66 -9.87 8.36
CA PRO A 75 5.30 -9.84 6.96
C PRO A 75 6.02 -8.70 6.24
N LEU A 76 6.46 -8.97 5.02
CA LEU A 76 7.05 -7.96 4.15
C LEU A 76 5.96 -7.07 3.57
N VAL A 77 6.30 -5.82 3.33
CA VAL A 77 5.48 -4.83 2.63
C VAL A 77 6.06 -4.64 1.23
N TRP A 78 5.19 -4.48 0.25
CA TRP A 78 5.57 -4.14 -1.11
C TRP A 78 4.89 -2.86 -1.56
N VAL A 79 5.68 -1.91 -2.06
CA VAL A 79 5.22 -0.64 -2.64
C VAL A 79 5.95 -0.43 -3.97
N SER A 80 5.22 -0.49 -5.08
CA SER A 80 5.76 -0.12 -6.39
C SER A 80 5.89 1.40 -6.52
N GLU A 81 6.69 1.87 -7.46
CA GLU A 81 6.81 3.31 -7.76
C GLU A 81 5.44 3.91 -8.16
N ALA A 82 4.65 3.18 -8.94
CA ALA A 82 3.30 3.61 -9.27
C ALA A 82 2.43 3.77 -8.02
N ALA A 83 2.45 2.80 -7.09
CA ALA A 83 1.73 2.89 -5.83
C ALA A 83 2.21 4.08 -4.98
N ALA A 84 3.52 4.32 -4.92
CA ALA A 84 4.10 5.44 -4.18
C ALA A 84 3.61 6.80 -4.68
N LEU A 85 3.35 6.92 -5.98
CA LEU A 85 2.87 8.14 -6.63
C LEU A 85 1.35 8.29 -6.63
N THR A 86 0.60 7.18 -6.60
CA THR A 86 -0.87 7.19 -6.72
C THR A 86 -1.58 6.86 -5.41
N ASN A 87 -1.38 5.66 -4.88
CA ASN A 87 -1.98 5.23 -3.61
C ASN A 87 -1.28 3.99 -3.03
N ILE A 88 -0.52 4.17 -1.96
CA ILE A 88 0.21 3.10 -1.26
C ILE A 88 -0.66 2.23 -0.35
N LEU A 89 -1.92 2.58 -0.15
CA LEU A 89 -2.86 1.75 0.60
C LEU A 89 -3.10 0.42 -0.12
N THR A 90 -3.50 -0.58 0.62
CA THR A 90 -4.08 -1.77 0.00
C THR A 90 -5.44 -1.43 -0.62
N PRO A 91 -5.94 -2.22 -1.61
CA PRO A 91 -7.29 -2.00 -2.15
C PRO A 91 -8.36 -1.98 -1.05
N ALA A 92 -8.27 -2.88 -0.07
CA ALA A 92 -9.21 -2.93 1.04
C ALA A 92 -9.19 -1.66 1.91
N GLN A 93 -7.99 -1.13 2.20
CA GLN A 93 -7.86 0.11 2.97
C GLN A 93 -8.37 1.32 2.17
N SER A 94 -8.04 1.43 0.88
CA SER A 94 -8.46 2.57 0.05
C SER A 94 -9.97 2.62 -0.18
N LEU A 95 -10.61 1.45 -0.23
CA LEU A 95 -12.06 1.29 -0.31
C LEU A 95 -12.73 1.23 1.07
N MET A 96 -11.93 1.32 2.14
CA MET A 96 -12.40 1.27 3.54
C MET A 96 -13.25 0.02 3.84
N VAL A 97 -12.90 -1.12 3.23
CA VAL A 97 -13.55 -2.41 3.46
C VAL A 97 -13.26 -2.89 4.89
N GLY A 98 -14.29 -3.35 5.59
CA GLY A 98 -14.13 -3.90 6.94
C GLY A 98 -14.07 -2.86 8.06
N ILE A 99 -14.23 -1.56 7.75
CA ILE A 99 -14.52 -0.56 8.79
C ILE A 99 -15.90 -0.88 9.33
N SER A 100 -15.92 -1.53 10.48
CA SER A 100 -17.11 -2.13 11.09
C SER A 100 -18.25 -1.14 11.33
N ASN A 101 -19.50 -1.60 11.18
CA ASN A 101 -20.76 -1.00 11.56
C ASN A 101 -21.23 0.21 10.74
N ARG A 102 -20.96 0.27 9.44
CA ARG A 102 -21.33 1.41 8.62
C ARG A 102 -22.02 0.94 7.35
N GLY A 103 -23.08 1.63 7.03
CA GLY A 103 -23.66 1.48 5.72
C GLY A 103 -22.65 1.94 4.67
N ALA A 104 -21.99 1.00 4.00
CA ALA A 104 -21.28 1.32 2.79
C ALA A 104 -22.33 1.59 1.69
N MET A 105 -22.36 2.82 1.18
CA MET A 105 -23.17 3.16 0.02
C MET A 105 -22.26 3.22 -1.20
N VAL A 106 -22.72 2.65 -2.30
CA VAL A 106 -22.10 2.90 -3.60
C VAL A 106 -22.59 4.27 -4.08
N THR A 107 -21.69 5.19 -4.29
CA THR A 107 -21.99 6.50 -4.84
C THR A 107 -22.28 6.40 -6.34
N SER A 108 -22.86 7.43 -6.95
CA SER A 108 -23.23 7.44 -8.37
C SER A 108 -22.05 7.24 -9.33
N ASP A 109 -20.83 7.49 -8.87
CA ASP A 109 -19.59 7.27 -9.61
C ASP A 109 -18.93 5.89 -9.34
N GLY A 110 -19.64 5.01 -8.60
CA GLY A 110 -19.15 3.67 -8.27
C GLY A 110 -18.21 3.62 -7.07
N SER A 111 -17.87 4.74 -6.43
CA SER A 111 -17.07 4.73 -5.21
C SER A 111 -17.92 4.31 -3.99
N LEU A 112 -17.25 3.71 -3.00
CA LEU A 112 -17.89 3.38 -1.73
C LEU A 112 -17.80 4.57 -0.79
N ALA A 113 -18.93 5.03 -0.27
CA ALA A 113 -18.97 5.97 0.84
C ALA A 113 -19.16 5.22 2.16
N VAL A 114 -18.37 5.57 3.15
CA VAL A 114 -18.47 5.04 4.50
C VAL A 114 -18.95 6.14 5.43
N SER A 115 -20.05 5.89 6.10
CA SER A 115 -20.54 6.80 7.15
C SER A 115 -19.78 6.53 8.45
N SER A 116 -19.23 7.58 9.04
CA SER A 116 -18.68 7.49 10.40
C SER A 116 -19.81 7.47 11.43
N LEU A 117 -19.61 6.79 12.57
CA LEU A 117 -20.57 6.88 13.68
C LEU A 117 -20.51 8.26 14.35
N SER A 118 -21.66 8.84 14.55
CA SER A 118 -21.81 9.88 15.56
C SER A 118 -21.40 9.35 16.92
N GLY A 119 -20.46 10.02 17.59
CA GLY A 119 -20.08 9.71 18.97
C GLY A 119 -18.87 8.78 19.16
N SER A 120 -18.28 8.20 18.12
CA SER A 120 -17.00 7.48 18.27
C SER A 120 -15.82 8.45 18.21
N PRO A 121 -14.88 8.38 19.17
CA PRO A 121 -13.79 9.35 19.22
C PRO A 121 -12.88 9.29 18.00
N ARG A 122 -12.58 8.12 17.46
CA ARG A 122 -11.79 7.92 16.23
C ARG A 122 -11.98 6.50 15.73
N THR A 123 -12.09 6.35 14.41
CA THR A 123 -12.12 5.05 13.71
C THR A 123 -10.82 4.91 12.93
N VAL A 124 -10.11 3.80 13.11
CA VAL A 124 -8.93 3.49 12.28
C VAL A 124 -9.43 3.11 10.89
N ALA A 125 -9.04 3.89 9.90
CA ALA A 125 -9.39 3.67 8.49
C ALA A 125 -8.34 2.87 7.74
N ALA A 126 -7.06 3.12 8.05
CA ALA A 126 -5.94 2.34 7.57
C ALA A 126 -4.87 2.29 8.65
N ASP A 127 -4.35 1.12 8.92
CA ASP A 127 -3.25 0.88 9.86
C ASP A 127 -2.03 0.35 9.12
N ARG A 128 -0.86 0.56 9.75
CA ARG A 128 0.45 0.09 9.26
C ARG A 128 0.74 0.51 7.81
N VAL A 129 0.30 1.72 7.44
CA VAL A 129 0.61 2.32 6.13
C VAL A 129 2.10 2.67 6.09
N PRO A 130 2.89 2.10 5.17
CA PRO A 130 4.34 2.27 5.19
C PRO A 130 4.75 3.75 5.01
N VAL A 131 5.73 4.18 5.77
CA VAL A 131 6.38 5.50 5.65
C VAL A 131 7.83 5.28 5.27
N LEU A 132 8.29 6.02 4.28
CA LEU A 132 9.69 6.01 3.87
C LEU A 132 10.37 7.28 4.37
N PRO A 133 11.34 7.19 5.29
CA PRO A 133 12.10 8.35 5.74
C PRO A 133 12.75 9.09 4.57
N GLY A 134 12.69 10.42 4.61
CA GLY A 134 13.21 11.28 3.52
C GLY A 134 12.27 11.46 2.33
N LYS A 135 11.16 10.76 2.27
CA LYS A 135 10.07 11.03 1.30
C LYS A 135 8.90 11.71 2.00
N PRO A 136 8.22 12.66 1.36
CA PRO A 136 7.02 13.25 1.92
C PRO A 136 5.92 12.20 2.05
N PHE A 137 4.98 12.42 2.97
CA PHE A 137 3.81 11.56 3.16
C PHE A 137 2.56 12.42 3.08
N THR A 138 1.64 12.10 2.18
CA THR A 138 0.37 12.81 2.03
C THR A 138 -0.78 11.81 2.08
N ALA A 139 -1.73 12.05 2.98
CA ALA A 139 -2.97 11.30 3.08
C ALA A 139 -4.15 12.16 2.67
N THR A 140 -5.13 11.58 1.98
CA THR A 140 -6.36 12.28 1.58
C THR A 140 -7.59 11.42 1.77
N VAL A 141 -8.72 12.08 1.97
CA VAL A 141 -10.04 11.46 1.99
C VAL A 141 -11.08 12.48 1.53
N GLU A 142 -12.10 12.07 0.80
CA GLU A 142 -13.27 12.88 0.60
C GLU A 142 -14.22 12.73 1.79
N ALA A 143 -14.63 13.84 2.35
CA ALA A 143 -15.51 13.88 3.52
C ALA A 143 -16.68 14.84 3.30
N ALA A 144 -17.88 14.40 3.68
CA ALA A 144 -19.08 15.23 3.78
C ALA A 144 -19.53 15.26 5.24
N GLY A 145 -19.75 16.45 5.77
CA GLY A 145 -20.16 16.65 7.16
C GLY A 145 -19.29 17.68 7.88
N ASN A 146 -19.92 18.61 8.54
CA ASN A 146 -19.22 19.65 9.29
C ASN A 146 -18.45 19.04 10.47
N GLY A 147 -17.16 19.32 10.55
CA GLY A 147 -16.29 18.79 11.59
C GLY A 147 -15.76 17.38 11.34
N ALA A 148 -16.02 16.76 10.16
CA ALA A 148 -15.38 15.48 9.79
C ALA A 148 -13.86 15.64 9.74
N ILE A 149 -13.12 14.72 10.32
CA ILE A 149 -11.67 14.81 10.55
C ILE A 149 -10.95 13.63 9.91
N LEU A 150 -9.90 13.93 9.13
CA LEU A 150 -8.83 13.00 8.79
C LEU A 150 -7.66 13.23 9.74
N GLY A 151 -7.22 12.19 10.44
CA GLY A 151 -6.04 12.21 11.30
C GLY A 151 -4.95 11.28 10.79
N VAL A 152 -3.69 11.71 10.90
CA VAL A 152 -2.50 10.93 10.57
C VAL A 152 -1.58 10.93 11.76
N GLN A 153 -1.32 9.75 12.33
CA GLN A 153 -0.33 9.55 13.39
C GLN A 153 0.77 8.63 12.88
N MET A 154 2.02 9.02 13.08
CA MET A 154 3.17 8.20 12.72
C MET A 154 3.67 7.38 13.91
N PHE A 155 4.25 6.23 13.60
CA PHE A 155 4.76 5.27 14.59
C PHE A 155 6.12 4.71 14.16
N THR A 156 6.93 4.35 15.15
CA THR A 156 8.13 3.52 14.92
C THR A 156 7.73 2.10 14.55
N ALA A 157 8.68 1.28 14.11
CA ALA A 157 8.46 -0.16 13.87
C ALA A 157 7.97 -0.88 15.15
N ALA A 158 8.40 -0.44 16.32
CA ALA A 158 7.96 -0.98 17.61
C ALA A 158 6.56 -0.49 18.07
N GLY A 159 5.86 0.31 17.26
CA GLY A 159 4.51 0.78 17.61
C GLY A 159 4.47 2.00 18.54
N VAL A 160 5.61 2.67 18.73
CA VAL A 160 5.66 3.90 19.54
C VAL A 160 5.29 5.10 18.66
N ALA A 161 4.36 5.93 19.12
CA ALA A 161 3.94 7.13 18.41
C ALA A 161 5.11 8.13 18.28
N VAL A 162 5.28 8.70 17.09
CA VAL A 162 6.33 9.67 16.77
C VAL A 162 5.70 10.96 16.24
N GLY A 163 6.07 12.08 16.85
CA GLY A 163 5.52 13.38 16.48
C GLY A 163 4.06 13.57 16.92
N ALA A 164 3.52 14.72 16.59
CA ALA A 164 2.11 15.04 16.85
C ALA A 164 1.21 14.45 15.75
N THR A 165 -0.04 14.15 16.12
CA THR A 165 -1.08 13.79 15.15
C THR A 165 -1.37 15.00 14.26
N ALA A 166 -1.17 14.85 12.95
CA ALA A 166 -1.58 15.85 11.97
C ALA A 166 -3.05 15.63 11.59
N THR A 167 -3.82 16.70 11.43
CA THR A 167 -5.26 16.61 11.14
C THR A 167 -5.71 17.60 10.08
N ALA A 168 -6.71 17.19 9.30
CA ALA A 168 -7.49 18.07 8.42
C ALA A 168 -8.97 17.94 8.80
N VAL A 169 -9.70 19.06 8.78
CA VAL A 169 -11.09 19.16 9.25
C VAL A 169 -11.97 19.74 8.16
N ALA A 170 -13.09 19.09 7.87
CA ALA A 170 -14.10 19.57 6.94
C ALA A 170 -14.84 20.78 7.53
N ARG A 171 -15.05 21.80 6.70
CA ARG A 171 -15.82 22.99 7.04
C ARG A 171 -17.09 23.06 6.20
N GLY A 172 -18.22 22.83 6.83
CA GLY A 172 -19.53 22.83 6.16
C GLY A 172 -20.00 21.43 5.76
N ALA A 173 -21.17 21.36 5.12
CA ALA A 173 -21.86 20.09 4.82
C ALA A 173 -21.49 19.47 3.46
N ASN A 174 -20.90 20.25 2.57
CA ASN A 174 -20.55 19.78 1.22
C ASN A 174 -19.38 18.81 1.25
N VAL A 175 -19.30 17.95 0.25
CA VAL A 175 -18.15 17.07 0.05
C VAL A 175 -16.88 17.90 -0.14
N GLN A 176 -15.87 17.63 0.66
CA GLN A 176 -14.57 18.29 0.61
C GLN A 176 -13.48 17.24 0.61
N ARG A 177 -12.42 17.48 -0.15
CA ARG A 177 -11.21 16.68 -0.07
C ARG A 177 -10.34 17.18 1.08
N LEU A 178 -10.22 16.36 2.12
CA LEU A 178 -9.32 16.62 3.24
C LEU A 178 -7.92 16.13 2.85
N VAL A 179 -6.92 16.95 3.12
CA VAL A 179 -5.51 16.64 2.81
C VAL A 179 -4.68 16.87 4.05
N VAL A 180 -3.91 15.86 4.44
CA VAL A 180 -2.86 15.95 5.45
C VAL A 180 -1.55 15.67 4.77
N SER A 181 -0.67 16.67 4.67
CA SER A 181 0.66 16.52 4.08
C SER A 181 1.73 16.71 5.16
N ILE A 182 2.66 15.77 5.22
CA ILE A 182 3.82 15.77 6.12
C ILE A 182 5.06 15.77 5.23
N PRO A 183 5.64 16.96 4.95
CA PRO A 183 6.74 17.09 3.97
C PRO A 183 8.00 16.33 4.38
N SER A 184 8.22 16.21 5.69
CA SER A 184 9.40 15.54 6.26
C SER A 184 8.96 14.65 7.41
N PRO A 185 8.57 13.40 7.15
CA PRO A 185 8.30 12.42 8.18
C PRO A 185 9.49 12.28 9.14
N PRO A 186 9.26 12.10 10.45
CA PRO A 186 10.33 11.82 11.41
C PRO A 186 11.20 10.64 10.97
N ALA A 187 12.51 10.75 11.14
CA ALA A 187 13.44 9.69 10.71
C ALA A 187 13.17 8.32 11.36
N ALA A 188 12.59 8.30 12.55
CA ALA A 188 12.19 7.08 13.25
C ALA A 188 10.82 6.54 12.81
N ALA A 189 10.08 7.23 11.93
CA ALA A 189 8.78 6.79 11.48
C ALA A 189 8.91 5.58 10.54
N ALA A 190 8.20 4.52 10.86
CA ALA A 190 8.14 3.28 10.09
C ALA A 190 6.79 3.13 9.36
N TYR A 191 5.73 3.59 10.00
CA TYR A 191 4.39 3.54 9.42
C TYR A 191 3.50 4.65 9.97
N ALA A 192 2.40 4.88 9.25
CA ALA A 192 1.34 5.80 9.65
C ALA A 192 0.03 5.03 9.90
N MET A 193 -0.76 5.53 10.83
CA MET A 193 -2.14 5.14 11.06
C MET A 193 -3.05 6.30 10.63
N LEU A 194 -4.01 5.99 9.76
CA LEU A 194 -5.01 6.92 9.28
C LEU A 194 -6.29 6.74 10.08
N THR A 195 -6.81 7.82 10.65
CA THR A 195 -8.02 7.79 11.46
C THR A 195 -9.05 8.75 10.92
N LEU A 196 -10.32 8.36 11.03
CA LEU A 196 -11.48 9.19 10.73
C LEU A 196 -12.23 9.48 12.02
N ALA A 197 -12.67 10.71 12.21
CA ALA A 197 -13.39 11.12 13.41
C ALA A 197 -14.52 12.08 13.08
N MET A 198 -15.44 12.26 14.04
CA MET A 198 -16.66 13.05 13.96
C MET A 198 -17.69 12.47 12.97
N GLY A 199 -18.94 12.91 13.06
CA GLY A 199 -20.00 12.46 12.18
C GLY A 199 -19.80 12.97 10.75
N GLY A 200 -19.84 12.05 9.78
CA GLY A 200 -19.70 12.42 8.36
C GLY A 200 -19.68 11.18 7.48
N GLN A 201 -19.78 11.41 6.19
CA GLN A 201 -19.55 10.40 5.16
C GLN A 201 -18.13 10.55 4.64
N PHE A 202 -17.44 9.44 4.48
CA PHE A 202 -16.07 9.41 3.98
C PHE A 202 -15.96 8.48 2.79
N SER A 203 -15.17 8.85 1.79
CA SER A 203 -14.87 8.04 0.61
C SER A 203 -13.47 8.34 0.08
N ARG A 204 -12.97 7.49 -0.80
CA ARG A 204 -11.75 7.74 -1.57
C ARG A 204 -10.52 8.02 -0.70
N LEU A 205 -10.28 7.13 0.26
CA LEU A 205 -9.09 7.20 1.10
C LEU A 205 -7.84 6.89 0.26
N SER A 206 -6.81 7.73 0.38
CA SER A 206 -5.51 7.49 -0.25
C SER A 206 -4.36 7.96 0.61
N ALA A 207 -3.18 7.39 0.37
CA ALA A 207 -1.91 7.83 0.92
C ALA A 207 -0.81 7.68 -0.13
N THR A 208 0.15 8.62 -0.16
CA THR A 208 1.23 8.65 -1.16
C THR A 208 2.53 9.13 -0.54
N TRP A 209 3.65 8.85 -1.21
CA TRP A 209 4.95 9.44 -0.87
C TRP A 209 5.27 10.65 -1.74
N THR A 210 4.27 11.49 -1.94
CA THR A 210 4.36 12.74 -2.69
C THR A 210 3.99 13.93 -1.81
N LYS A 211 4.50 15.10 -2.16
CA LYS A 211 4.12 16.35 -1.48
C LYS A 211 2.68 16.74 -1.80
N ASP A 212 2.30 16.57 -3.06
CA ASP A 212 1.00 16.95 -3.57
C ASP A 212 0.07 15.72 -3.61
N ALA A 213 -1.20 15.94 -3.35
CA ALA A 213 -2.21 14.89 -3.38
C ALA A 213 -2.66 14.63 -4.83
N PRO A 214 -2.30 13.50 -5.45
CA PRO A 214 -2.75 13.15 -6.80
C PRO A 214 -4.27 12.91 -6.81
N PRO A 215 -4.90 12.81 -8.01
CA PRO A 215 -6.24 12.26 -8.12
C PRO A 215 -6.34 10.91 -7.42
N TRP A 216 -7.52 10.60 -6.88
CA TRP A 216 -7.73 9.33 -6.21
C TRP A 216 -7.71 8.17 -7.19
N ASP A 217 -7.06 7.09 -6.78
CA ASP A 217 -7.11 5.77 -7.42
C ASP A 217 -7.21 4.68 -6.36
N VAL A 218 -7.62 3.49 -6.76
CA VAL A 218 -7.66 2.32 -5.87
C VAL A 218 -6.25 2.02 -5.38
N GLY A 219 -6.13 1.64 -4.11
CA GLY A 219 -4.84 1.31 -3.51
C GLY A 219 -4.10 0.19 -4.24
N MET A 220 -2.82 0.42 -4.47
CA MET A 220 -1.92 -0.49 -5.19
C MET A 220 -0.85 -1.11 -4.28
N GLY A 221 -0.76 -0.67 -3.02
CA GLY A 221 0.19 -1.22 -2.05
C GLY A 221 -0.21 -2.61 -1.57
N ALA A 222 0.75 -3.37 -1.06
CA ALA A 222 0.53 -4.65 -0.40
C ALA A 222 1.21 -4.67 0.97
N SER A 223 0.44 -4.98 2.01
CA SER A 223 0.89 -4.92 3.40
C SER A 223 1.41 -6.26 3.94
N SER A 224 1.26 -7.33 3.17
CA SER A 224 1.72 -8.66 3.55
C SER A 224 2.10 -9.42 2.28
N VAL A 225 3.40 -9.56 2.02
CA VAL A 225 3.91 -10.28 0.87
C VAL A 225 5.02 -11.26 1.29
N VAL A 226 5.19 -12.27 0.46
CA VAL A 226 6.35 -13.18 0.50
C VAL A 226 7.11 -13.10 -0.82
N ILE A 227 8.40 -13.36 -0.78
CA ILE A 227 9.24 -13.44 -1.96
C ILE A 227 9.56 -14.91 -2.18
N GLY A 228 9.19 -15.41 -3.35
CA GLY A 228 9.44 -16.79 -3.78
C GLY A 228 10.07 -16.85 -5.16
N ASP A 229 10.34 -18.07 -5.62
CA ASP A 229 10.83 -18.36 -6.97
C ASP A 229 12.03 -17.48 -7.37
N VAL A 230 13.04 -17.38 -6.49
CA VAL A 230 14.20 -16.54 -6.75
C VAL A 230 15.21 -17.32 -7.58
N GLU A 231 15.43 -16.86 -8.80
CA GLU A 231 16.43 -17.37 -9.72
C GLU A 231 17.54 -16.35 -9.91
N THR A 232 18.77 -16.79 -9.85
CA THR A 232 19.95 -15.95 -10.05
C THR A 232 20.80 -16.49 -11.20
N THR A 233 21.02 -15.67 -12.22
CA THR A 233 21.92 -15.99 -13.33
C THR A 233 23.11 -15.03 -13.29
N VAL A 234 24.33 -15.58 -13.34
CA VAL A 234 25.54 -14.77 -13.53
C VAL A 234 25.67 -14.49 -15.02
N GLU A 235 25.59 -13.22 -15.39
CA GLU A 235 25.68 -12.79 -16.81
C GLU A 235 27.12 -12.48 -17.23
N ASP A 236 27.90 -11.86 -16.34
CA ASP A 236 29.29 -11.50 -16.63
C ASP A 236 30.13 -11.39 -15.36
N VAL A 237 31.43 -11.63 -15.50
CA VAL A 237 32.43 -11.47 -14.44
C VAL A 237 33.55 -10.58 -14.96
N HIS A 238 33.64 -9.39 -14.46
CA HIS A 238 34.69 -8.45 -14.83
C HIS A 238 35.96 -8.73 -13.99
N HIS A 239 36.88 -9.50 -14.54
CA HIS A 239 38.07 -10.02 -13.83
C HIS A 239 38.96 -8.91 -13.24
N ALA A 240 39.04 -7.75 -13.85
CA ALA A 240 39.92 -6.68 -13.37
C ALA A 240 39.37 -5.96 -12.12
N SER A 241 38.06 -5.86 -11.96
CA SER A 241 37.39 -5.21 -10.81
C SER A 241 36.80 -6.21 -9.81
N GLY A 242 36.71 -7.50 -10.17
CA GLY A 242 35.99 -8.49 -9.41
C GLY A 242 34.47 -8.30 -9.41
N ALA A 243 33.95 -7.39 -10.23
CA ALA A 243 32.53 -7.13 -10.30
C ALA A 243 31.81 -8.29 -10.99
N VAL A 244 30.76 -8.78 -10.35
CA VAL A 244 29.89 -9.84 -10.90
C VAL A 244 28.55 -9.22 -11.25
N TRP A 245 28.18 -9.30 -12.52
CA TRP A 245 26.88 -8.89 -13.02
C TRP A 245 25.91 -10.05 -12.99
N ARG A 246 24.74 -9.80 -12.45
CA ARG A 246 23.71 -10.83 -12.25
C ARG A 246 22.36 -10.33 -12.75
N SER A 247 21.57 -11.29 -13.22
CA SER A 247 20.11 -11.15 -13.35
C SER A 247 19.47 -11.92 -12.21
N VAL A 248 18.60 -11.28 -11.48
CA VAL A 248 17.80 -11.91 -10.43
C VAL A 248 16.33 -11.73 -10.77
N SER A 249 15.63 -12.82 -10.97
CA SER A 249 14.18 -12.85 -11.08
C SER A 249 13.57 -13.35 -9.79
N ALA A 250 12.45 -12.75 -9.38
CA ALA A 250 11.72 -13.14 -8.18
C ALA A 250 10.23 -12.94 -8.38
N LYS A 251 9.44 -13.74 -7.69
CA LYS A 251 8.00 -13.59 -7.58
C LYS A 251 7.66 -13.07 -6.20
N ILE A 252 6.95 -11.96 -6.15
CA ILE A 252 6.40 -11.37 -4.93
C ILE A 252 4.92 -11.73 -4.90
N GLU A 253 4.45 -12.38 -3.85
CA GLU A 253 3.07 -12.82 -3.71
C GLU A 253 2.42 -12.22 -2.47
N GLU A 254 1.22 -11.68 -2.64
CA GLU A 254 0.39 -11.20 -1.53
C GLU A 254 -0.11 -12.39 -0.72
N VAL A 255 0.08 -12.34 0.61
CA VAL A 255 -0.38 -13.34 1.57
C VAL A 255 -1.32 -12.67 2.55
N GLY A 256 -2.51 -13.21 2.75
CA GLY A 256 -3.51 -12.61 3.63
C GLY A 256 -4.64 -13.56 3.93
#